data_0f533251f2161fcaf6dab42a42d97eef
#
_entry.id   0f533251f2161fcaf6dab42a42d97eef
#
_cell.length_a   1.000
_cell.length_b   1.000
_cell.length_c   1.000
_cell.angle_alpha   90.00
_cell.angle_beta   90.00
_cell.angle_gamma   90.00
#
_symmetry.space_group_name_H-M   'P 1'
#
loop_
_entity.id
_entity.type
_entity.pdbx_description
1 polymer ?
#
loop_
_entity_poly.entity_id
_entity_poly.type
_entity_poly.pdbx_seq_one_letter_code
_entity_poly.pdbx_strand_id
1 'polypeptide(L)'
;KHSGPLESCSCVASPTPSYRLQLGALQAAIPAQTQVQVPLAVSCVQPSVENAEVHVKYTVGGQQVSVSLVLPVAVTKFLTPVTEMDGPTFFAKWKSIPGPPSKVQDMKQTAAPLEADTVKTIFKGLQLGVCSGLAPENNVVGIGQFYSEAGMSGLAMARFEIDPQSKMQFRVTVASEHPVITSAVRDMILKQL
;
A
#
# COMPACT_ATOMS: atom_id res chain seq x y z
N LYS A 1 -12.11 9.32 25.18
CA LYS A 1 -11.44 9.36 26.50
C LYS A 1 -12.26 8.52 27.49
N HIS A 2 -11.62 7.64 28.24
CA HIS A 2 -12.24 6.78 29.25
C HIS A 2 -12.43 7.54 30.57
N SER A 3 -13.47 7.22 31.34
CA SER A 3 -13.84 7.92 32.58
C SER A 3 -13.03 7.45 33.80
N GLY A 4 -12.51 6.23 33.81
CA GLY A 4 -11.68 5.67 34.86
C GLY A 4 -10.26 5.32 34.37
N PRO A 5 -9.33 4.97 35.29
CA PRO A 5 -8.01 4.48 34.88
C PRO A 5 -8.12 3.15 34.13
N LEU A 6 -7.21 2.91 33.20
CA LEU A 6 -7.02 1.61 32.58
C LEU A 6 -5.84 0.92 33.27
N GLU A 7 -6.03 -0.33 33.65
CA GLU A 7 -5.05 -1.15 34.37
C GLU A 7 -4.71 -2.41 33.56
N SER A 8 -3.59 -3.04 33.87
CA SER A 8 -3.13 -4.26 33.22
C SER A 8 -3.10 -4.14 31.68
N CYS A 9 -2.74 -2.95 31.19
CA CYS A 9 -2.69 -2.67 29.77
C CYS A 9 -1.59 -3.50 29.09
N SER A 10 -1.95 -4.14 27.99
CA SER A 10 -1.00 -4.86 27.12
C SER A 10 -1.37 -4.68 25.66
N CYS A 11 -0.37 -4.67 24.81
CA CYS A 11 -0.52 -4.56 23.36
C CYS A 11 0.41 -5.58 22.69
N VAL A 12 -0.15 -6.49 21.89
CA VAL A 12 0.57 -7.59 21.28
C VAL A 12 0.20 -7.66 19.80
N ALA A 13 1.20 -7.77 18.93
CA ALA A 13 0.98 -8.01 17.52
C ALA A 13 0.76 -9.52 17.26
N SER A 14 -0.18 -9.84 16.37
CA SER A 14 -0.35 -11.21 15.89
C SER A 14 0.84 -11.58 15.00
N PRO A 15 1.39 -12.80 15.16
CA PRO A 15 2.40 -13.29 14.23
C PRO A 15 1.83 -13.38 12.82
N THR A 16 2.62 -12.95 11.85
CA THR A 16 2.30 -13.05 10.42
C THR A 16 3.57 -13.41 9.63
N PRO A 17 3.50 -14.26 8.61
CA PRO A 17 4.66 -14.58 7.78
C PRO A 17 5.06 -13.41 6.88
N SER A 18 4.15 -12.46 6.66
CA SER A 18 4.32 -11.38 5.69
C SER A 18 4.95 -10.12 6.27
N TYR A 19 4.77 -9.90 7.58
CA TYR A 19 5.22 -8.68 8.23
C TYR A 19 5.93 -8.98 9.54
N ARG A 20 6.98 -8.23 9.83
CA ARG A 20 7.55 -8.13 11.17
C ARG A 20 7.03 -6.87 11.83
N LEU A 21 6.37 -7.03 12.98
CA LEU A 21 5.77 -5.97 13.75
C LEU A 21 6.56 -5.79 15.05
N GLN A 22 7.07 -4.58 15.30
CA GLN A 22 7.76 -4.22 16.53
C GLN A 22 6.97 -3.13 17.23
N LEU A 23 6.33 -3.50 18.34
CA LEU A 23 5.59 -2.59 19.21
C LEU A 23 6.54 -1.99 20.24
N GLY A 24 6.44 -0.69 20.46
CA GLY A 24 7.05 -0.03 21.59
C GLY A 24 6.41 -0.42 22.92
N ALA A 25 7.04 -0.04 24.00
CA ALA A 25 6.54 -0.32 25.35
C ALA A 25 5.22 0.41 25.61
N LEU A 26 4.24 -0.31 26.17
CA LEU A 26 3.00 0.24 26.69
C LEU A 26 3.07 0.24 28.23
N GLN A 27 2.66 1.35 28.85
CA GLN A 27 2.54 1.42 30.30
C GLN A 27 1.44 0.49 30.79
N ALA A 28 1.68 -0.23 31.88
CA ALA A 28 0.70 -1.16 32.44
C ALA A 28 -0.54 -0.46 33.01
N ALA A 29 -0.45 0.82 33.35
CA ALA A 29 -1.56 1.65 33.79
C ALA A 29 -1.61 2.98 33.05
N ILE A 30 -2.80 3.38 32.61
CA ILE A 30 -3.05 4.65 31.92
C ILE A 30 -4.07 5.43 32.75
N PRO A 31 -3.71 6.63 33.29
CA PRO A 31 -4.62 7.44 34.09
C PRO A 31 -5.89 7.84 33.32
N ALA A 32 -6.98 8.06 34.06
CA ALA A 32 -8.24 8.51 33.47
C ALA A 32 -8.06 9.74 32.57
N GLN A 33 -8.82 9.80 31.48
CA GLN A 33 -8.85 10.89 30.50
C GLN A 33 -7.51 11.20 29.80
N THR A 34 -6.51 10.35 29.94
CA THR A 34 -5.22 10.47 29.24
C THR A 34 -5.17 9.66 27.95
N GLN A 35 -4.16 9.89 27.13
CA GLN A 35 -3.89 9.16 25.91
C GLN A 35 -2.41 8.77 25.89
N VAL A 36 -2.12 7.54 25.48
CA VAL A 36 -0.76 7.03 25.29
C VAL A 36 -0.58 6.66 23.83
N GLN A 37 0.56 7.04 23.26
CA GLN A 37 0.97 6.60 21.93
C GLN A 37 1.96 5.45 22.07
N VAL A 38 1.71 4.36 21.35
CA VAL A 38 2.63 3.22 21.26
C VAL A 38 3.21 3.22 19.85
N PRO A 39 4.52 3.46 19.69
CA PRO A 39 5.14 3.39 18.38
C PRO A 39 5.07 1.97 17.83
N LEU A 40 4.83 1.84 16.54
CA LEU A 40 4.80 0.59 15.83
C LEU A 40 5.71 0.70 14.60
N ALA A 41 6.74 -0.13 14.53
CA ALA A 41 7.52 -0.32 13.31
C ALA A 41 7.01 -1.57 12.57
N VAL A 42 6.87 -1.44 11.25
CA VAL A 42 6.42 -2.52 10.38
C VAL A 42 7.44 -2.70 9.27
N SER A 43 7.99 -3.91 9.13
CA SER A 43 8.81 -4.27 7.97
C SER A 43 8.14 -5.40 7.17
N CYS A 44 8.32 -5.38 5.86
CA CYS A 44 7.79 -6.38 4.96
C CYS A 44 8.79 -7.53 4.82
N VAL A 45 8.36 -8.74 5.12
CA VAL A 45 9.14 -9.96 4.91
C VAL A 45 8.87 -10.51 3.50
N GLN A 46 7.61 -10.56 3.12
CA GLN A 46 7.16 -10.94 1.78
C GLN A 46 5.90 -10.16 1.38
N PRO A 47 5.67 -9.91 0.08
CA PRO A 47 4.47 -9.21 -0.36
C PRO A 47 3.20 -9.93 0.07
N SER A 48 2.24 -9.18 0.62
CA SER A 48 0.95 -9.73 1.05
C SER A 48 -0.16 -8.70 0.88
N VAL A 49 -1.38 -9.19 0.67
CA VAL A 49 -2.62 -8.42 0.76
C VAL A 49 -3.32 -8.60 2.10
N GLU A 50 -2.81 -9.47 2.96
CA GLU A 50 -3.32 -9.67 4.31
C GLU A 50 -2.99 -8.48 5.19
N ASN A 51 -3.91 -8.16 6.09
CA ASN A 51 -3.68 -7.14 7.09
C ASN A 51 -3.03 -7.75 8.33
N ALA A 52 -2.13 -7.00 8.95
CA ALA A 52 -1.61 -7.34 10.26
C ALA A 52 -2.64 -6.98 11.36
N GLU A 53 -2.58 -7.68 12.49
CA GLU A 53 -3.47 -7.43 13.62
C GLU A 53 -2.69 -7.14 14.91
N VAL A 54 -3.28 -6.29 15.74
CA VAL A 54 -2.78 -5.94 17.06
C VAL A 54 -3.90 -6.16 18.07
N HIS A 55 -3.60 -6.86 19.15
CA HIS A 55 -4.52 -7.10 20.25
C HIS A 55 -4.17 -6.20 21.42
N VAL A 56 -5.13 -5.40 21.84
CA VAL A 56 -5.04 -4.52 23.01
C VAL A 56 -5.90 -5.10 24.11
N LYS A 57 -5.33 -5.32 25.29
CA LYS A 57 -6.06 -5.77 26.48
C LYS A 57 -5.85 -4.79 27.61
N TYR A 58 -6.88 -4.57 28.40
CA TYR A 58 -6.84 -3.73 29.60
C TYR A 58 -7.98 -4.08 30.55
N THR A 59 -7.88 -3.60 31.80
CA THR A 59 -8.94 -3.69 32.80
C THR A 59 -9.46 -2.29 33.08
N VAL A 60 -10.77 -2.12 33.14
CA VAL A 60 -11.45 -0.88 33.52
C VAL A 60 -12.62 -1.20 34.44
N GLY A 61 -12.69 -0.53 35.59
CA GLY A 61 -13.75 -0.80 36.60
C GLY A 61 -13.81 -2.28 37.03
N GLY A 62 -12.68 -2.97 37.06
CA GLY A 62 -12.61 -4.41 37.42
C GLY A 62 -12.99 -5.37 36.27
N GLN A 63 -13.39 -4.86 35.12
CA GLN A 63 -13.74 -5.69 33.95
C GLN A 63 -12.59 -5.71 32.94
N GLN A 64 -12.26 -6.91 32.47
CA GLN A 64 -11.26 -7.10 31.41
C GLN A 64 -11.88 -6.85 30.03
N VAL A 65 -11.21 -6.04 29.23
CA VAL A 65 -11.57 -5.71 27.85
C VAL A 65 -10.45 -6.17 26.92
N SER A 66 -10.83 -6.77 25.78
CA SER A 66 -9.91 -7.13 24.71
C SER A 66 -10.42 -6.57 23.40
N VAL A 67 -9.55 -5.88 22.66
CA VAL A 67 -9.86 -5.26 21.37
C VAL A 67 -8.85 -5.73 20.33
N SER A 68 -9.33 -6.23 19.18
CA SER A 68 -8.49 -6.53 18.03
C SER A 68 -8.56 -5.37 17.04
N LEU A 69 -7.41 -4.90 16.63
CA LEU A 69 -7.25 -3.81 15.68
C LEU A 69 -6.58 -4.34 14.41
N VAL A 70 -7.26 -4.21 13.28
CA VAL A 70 -6.70 -4.51 11.97
C VAL A 70 -5.86 -3.32 11.50
N LEU A 71 -4.60 -3.56 11.18
CA LEU A 71 -3.68 -2.54 10.68
C LEU A 71 -3.72 -2.53 9.15
N PRO A 72 -4.08 -1.44 8.51
CA PRO A 72 -4.13 -1.34 7.05
C PRO A 72 -2.72 -1.19 6.47
N VAL A 73 -1.96 -2.28 6.44
CA VAL A 73 -0.59 -2.30 5.92
C VAL A 73 -0.64 -2.56 4.41
N ALA A 74 -0.67 -1.49 3.62
CA ALA A 74 -0.64 -1.59 2.16
C ALA A 74 0.77 -1.91 1.65
N VAL A 75 0.90 -2.87 0.72
CA VAL A 75 2.18 -3.23 0.09
C VAL A 75 2.89 -2.05 -0.57
N THR A 76 2.13 -1.04 -1.03
CA THR A 76 2.67 0.18 -1.62
C THR A 76 3.52 1.00 -0.65
N LYS A 77 3.37 0.82 0.67
CA LYS A 77 4.21 1.46 1.69
C LYS A 77 5.66 0.96 1.69
N PHE A 78 5.90 -0.18 1.06
CA PHE A 78 7.23 -0.79 0.91
C PHE A 78 7.82 -0.58 -0.50
N LEU A 79 7.21 0.28 -1.30
CA LEU A 79 7.75 0.74 -2.58
C LEU A 79 8.60 1.99 -2.36
N THR A 80 9.70 2.07 -3.11
CA THR A 80 10.49 3.29 -3.27
C THR A 80 10.20 3.85 -4.67
N PRO A 81 9.77 5.11 -4.79
CA PRO A 81 9.46 5.71 -6.09
C PRO A 81 10.68 5.72 -7.02
N VAL A 82 10.51 5.27 -8.26
CA VAL A 82 11.49 5.40 -9.35
C VAL A 82 10.98 6.46 -10.31
N THR A 83 11.64 7.62 -10.33
CA THR A 83 11.21 8.78 -11.13
C THR A 83 11.93 8.89 -12.47
N GLU A 84 13.02 8.16 -12.62
CA GLU A 84 13.86 8.19 -13.83
C GLU A 84 14.07 6.76 -14.34
N MET A 85 13.65 6.52 -15.56
CA MET A 85 13.93 5.30 -16.31
C MET A 85 13.84 5.63 -17.80
N ASP A 86 14.83 5.20 -18.56
CA ASP A 86 14.81 5.38 -20.01
C ASP A 86 13.81 4.42 -20.68
N GLY A 87 13.34 4.80 -21.88
CA GLY A 87 12.34 4.02 -22.62
C GLY A 87 12.80 2.60 -22.95
N PRO A 88 13.98 2.38 -23.53
CA PRO A 88 14.49 1.05 -23.82
C PRO A 88 14.49 0.13 -22.59
N THR A 89 15.00 0.60 -21.46
CA THR A 89 15.03 -0.14 -20.20
C THR A 89 13.61 -0.46 -19.69
N PHE A 90 12.73 0.55 -19.70
CA PHE A 90 11.33 0.35 -19.29
C PHE A 90 10.64 -0.72 -20.15
N PHE A 91 10.70 -0.58 -21.47
CA PHE A 91 10.01 -1.51 -22.37
C PHE A 91 10.61 -2.92 -22.36
N ALA A 92 11.93 -3.06 -22.15
CA ALA A 92 12.56 -4.36 -21.97
C ALA A 92 12.02 -5.06 -20.73
N LYS A 93 12.01 -4.38 -19.58
CA LYS A 93 11.44 -4.91 -18.33
C LYS A 93 9.94 -5.18 -18.44
N TRP A 94 9.18 -4.27 -19.05
CA TRP A 94 7.75 -4.44 -19.27
C TRP A 94 7.42 -5.68 -20.11
N LYS A 95 8.20 -5.95 -21.15
CA LYS A 95 8.03 -7.12 -22.01
C LYS A 95 8.45 -8.42 -21.34
N SER A 96 9.45 -8.41 -20.47
CA SER A 96 9.94 -9.60 -19.78
C SER A 96 8.93 -10.13 -18.75
N ILE A 97 8.05 -9.29 -18.20
CA ILE A 97 7.00 -9.75 -17.28
C ILE A 97 5.91 -10.47 -18.07
N PRO A 98 5.59 -11.73 -17.70
CA PRO A 98 4.57 -12.52 -18.40
C PRO A 98 3.16 -11.91 -18.22
N GLY A 99 2.17 -12.51 -18.87
CA GLY A 99 0.76 -12.17 -18.67
C GLY A 99 0.27 -12.47 -17.26
N PRO A 100 -1.06 -12.53 -17.07
CA PRO A 100 -1.64 -12.79 -15.75
C PRO A 100 -1.05 -14.03 -15.07
N PRO A 101 -0.83 -14.00 -13.74
CA PRO A 101 -1.20 -12.94 -12.81
C PRO A 101 -0.15 -11.82 -12.61
N SER A 102 1.02 -11.90 -13.27
CA SER A 102 2.12 -10.93 -13.11
C SER A 102 1.90 -9.61 -13.85
N LYS A 103 1.05 -9.61 -14.87
CA LYS A 103 0.62 -8.42 -15.62
C LYS A 103 -0.88 -8.47 -15.82
N VAL A 104 -1.61 -7.52 -15.25
CA VAL A 104 -3.08 -7.46 -15.32
C VAL A 104 -3.53 -6.12 -15.88
N GLN A 105 -4.64 -6.14 -16.59
CA GLN A 105 -5.22 -4.96 -17.22
C GLN A 105 -6.70 -4.88 -16.86
N ASP A 106 -7.14 -3.66 -16.53
CA ASP A 106 -8.55 -3.32 -16.34
C ASP A 106 -8.93 -2.13 -17.22
N MET A 107 -10.14 -2.15 -17.73
CA MET A 107 -10.79 -1.02 -18.39
C MET A 107 -12.00 -0.62 -17.56
N LYS A 108 -12.11 0.64 -17.22
CA LYS A 108 -13.15 1.19 -16.36
C LYS A 108 -13.62 2.55 -16.87
N GLN A 109 -14.72 3.01 -16.27
CA GLN A 109 -15.28 4.34 -16.53
C GLN A 109 -15.47 5.07 -15.21
N THR A 110 -15.18 6.37 -15.23
CA THR A 110 -15.43 7.30 -14.12
C THR A 110 -16.73 8.08 -14.34
N ALA A 111 -17.30 8.59 -13.25
CA ALA A 111 -18.49 9.43 -13.31
C ALA A 111 -18.21 10.87 -13.80
N ALA A 112 -16.95 11.28 -13.77
CA ALA A 112 -16.48 12.60 -14.22
C ALA A 112 -15.20 12.46 -15.04
N PRO A 113 -14.88 13.43 -15.91
CA PRO A 113 -13.66 13.43 -16.67
C PRO A 113 -12.42 13.33 -15.77
N LEU A 114 -11.45 12.52 -16.20
CA LEU A 114 -10.21 12.25 -15.48
C LEU A 114 -9.06 13.00 -16.14
N GLU A 115 -8.30 13.71 -15.33
CA GLU A 115 -7.11 14.43 -15.78
C GLU A 115 -5.84 13.67 -15.41
N ALA A 116 -4.82 13.74 -16.27
CA ALA A 116 -3.54 13.06 -16.04
C ALA A 116 -2.88 13.47 -14.71
N ASP A 117 -3.03 14.73 -14.29
CA ASP A 117 -2.45 15.21 -13.03
C ASP A 117 -3.12 14.59 -11.79
N THR A 118 -4.41 14.25 -11.85
CA THR A 118 -5.08 13.47 -10.82
C THR A 118 -4.44 12.09 -10.70
N VAL A 119 -4.21 11.41 -11.82
CA VAL A 119 -3.56 10.10 -11.84
C VAL A 119 -2.12 10.17 -11.31
N LYS A 120 -1.37 11.21 -11.70
CA LYS A 120 0.00 11.44 -11.16
C LYS A 120 -0.03 11.62 -9.64
N THR A 121 -1.03 12.31 -9.10
CA THR A 121 -1.20 12.48 -7.65
C THR A 121 -1.50 11.15 -6.96
N ILE A 122 -2.39 10.34 -7.54
CA ILE A 122 -2.67 8.98 -7.05
C ILE A 122 -1.39 8.14 -7.04
N PHE A 123 -0.63 8.13 -8.14
CA PHE A 123 0.61 7.36 -8.23
C PHE A 123 1.62 7.76 -7.17
N LYS A 124 1.84 9.07 -6.98
CA LYS A 124 2.73 9.58 -5.91
C LYS A 124 2.27 9.13 -4.52
N GLY A 125 0.96 9.18 -4.24
CA GLY A 125 0.38 8.71 -2.99
C GLY A 125 0.60 7.21 -2.73
N LEU A 126 0.69 6.42 -3.80
CA LEU A 126 0.98 4.98 -3.78
C LEU A 126 2.47 4.65 -3.86
N GLN A 127 3.36 5.63 -3.72
CA GLN A 127 4.82 5.45 -3.83
C GLN A 127 5.26 4.93 -5.21
N LEU A 128 4.52 5.30 -6.25
CA LEU A 128 4.93 5.09 -7.64
C LEU A 128 5.52 6.41 -8.17
N GLY A 129 6.80 6.39 -8.54
CA GLY A 129 7.47 7.51 -9.18
C GLY A 129 6.91 7.71 -10.59
N VAL A 130 6.49 8.93 -10.91
CA VAL A 130 5.98 9.27 -12.25
C VAL A 130 7.15 9.49 -13.18
N CYS A 131 7.24 8.67 -14.24
CA CYS A 131 8.30 8.76 -15.24
C CYS A 131 7.83 9.55 -16.45
N SER A 132 8.54 10.64 -16.78
CA SER A 132 8.29 11.46 -17.95
C SER A 132 8.85 10.81 -19.23
N GLY A 133 8.25 11.10 -20.39
CA GLY A 133 8.75 10.67 -21.69
C GLY A 133 8.51 9.20 -22.04
N LEU A 134 7.85 8.43 -21.17
CA LEU A 134 7.53 7.01 -21.42
C LEU A 134 6.16 6.81 -22.08
N ALA A 135 5.33 7.83 -22.13
CA ALA A 135 3.97 7.76 -22.67
C ALA A 135 3.51 9.13 -23.23
N PRO A 136 2.48 9.16 -24.11
CA PRO A 136 1.81 10.39 -24.54
C PRO A 136 1.22 11.18 -23.36
N GLU A 137 0.90 12.46 -23.57
CA GLU A 137 0.46 13.40 -22.51
C GLU A 137 -0.74 12.93 -21.69
N ASN A 138 -1.71 12.22 -22.31
CA ASN A 138 -2.89 11.70 -21.61
C ASN A 138 -2.63 10.40 -20.86
N ASN A 139 -1.41 9.90 -20.88
CA ASN A 139 -1.05 8.64 -20.25
C ASN A 139 -0.04 8.90 -19.13
N VAL A 140 -0.13 8.10 -18.08
CA VAL A 140 0.78 8.19 -16.94
C VAL A 140 1.47 6.85 -16.75
N VAL A 141 2.81 6.89 -16.61
CA VAL A 141 3.61 5.74 -16.23
C VAL A 141 4.16 5.98 -14.82
N GLY A 142 3.92 5.01 -13.95
CA GLY A 142 4.44 5.02 -12.58
C GLY A 142 5.24 3.78 -12.28
N ILE A 143 6.35 3.93 -11.55
CA ILE A 143 7.26 2.84 -11.22
C ILE A 143 7.63 2.92 -9.74
N GLY A 144 7.54 1.81 -9.04
CA GLY A 144 8.01 1.66 -7.67
C GLY A 144 8.96 0.47 -7.55
N GLN A 145 10.06 0.64 -6.84
CA GLN A 145 10.99 -0.44 -6.52
C GLN A 145 10.58 -1.05 -5.17
N PHE A 146 10.26 -2.32 -5.17
CA PHE A 146 9.96 -3.09 -3.97
C PHE A 146 11.24 -3.69 -3.38
N TYR A 147 11.34 -3.63 -2.05
CA TYR A 147 12.34 -4.38 -1.27
C TYR A 147 11.68 -4.97 -0.04
N SER A 148 12.03 -6.21 0.29
CA SER A 148 11.65 -6.85 1.55
C SER A 148 12.85 -7.07 2.45
N GLU A 149 12.59 -7.26 3.74
CA GLU A 149 13.62 -7.62 4.73
C GLU A 149 14.27 -8.98 4.42
N ALA A 150 13.54 -9.88 3.77
CA ALA A 150 14.06 -11.18 3.34
C ALA A 150 14.90 -11.12 2.04
N GLY A 151 15.19 -9.92 1.52
CA GLY A 151 16.00 -9.74 0.32
C GLY A 151 15.24 -9.89 -1.00
N MET A 152 13.91 -10.03 -0.98
CA MET A 152 13.11 -10.00 -2.21
C MET A 152 13.09 -8.57 -2.77
N SER A 153 13.26 -8.46 -4.07
CA SER A 153 13.17 -7.17 -4.78
C SER A 153 12.45 -7.35 -6.11
N GLY A 154 11.95 -6.25 -6.67
CA GLY A 154 11.29 -6.26 -7.97
C GLY A 154 10.65 -4.91 -8.27
N LEU A 155 10.28 -4.69 -9.53
CA LEU A 155 9.57 -3.48 -9.94
C LEU A 155 8.07 -3.71 -9.90
N ALA A 156 7.35 -2.69 -9.41
CA ALA A 156 5.94 -2.48 -9.66
C ALA A 156 5.81 -1.39 -10.72
N MET A 157 5.30 -1.73 -11.89
CA MET A 157 5.14 -0.81 -13.02
C MET A 157 3.65 -0.67 -13.33
N ALA A 158 3.17 0.56 -13.45
CA ALA A 158 1.79 0.87 -13.81
C ALA A 158 1.75 1.78 -15.03
N ARG A 159 0.89 1.46 -15.99
CA ARG A 159 0.54 2.31 -17.12
C ARG A 159 -0.94 2.65 -17.01
N PHE A 160 -1.24 3.93 -17.02
CA PHE A 160 -2.60 4.45 -16.98
C PHE A 160 -2.84 5.25 -18.26
N GLU A 161 -3.86 4.88 -19.00
CA GLU A 161 -4.19 5.43 -20.33
C GLU A 161 -5.61 5.97 -20.29
N ILE A 162 -5.75 7.29 -20.44
CA ILE A 162 -7.04 7.98 -20.43
C ILE A 162 -7.51 8.11 -21.90
N ASP A 163 -8.78 7.79 -22.13
CA ASP A 163 -9.37 8.04 -23.45
C ASP A 163 -9.35 9.54 -23.77
N PRO A 164 -8.67 9.97 -24.86
CA PRO A 164 -8.48 11.38 -25.14
C PRO A 164 -9.76 12.13 -25.51
N GLN A 165 -10.82 11.42 -25.91
CA GLN A 165 -12.08 12.03 -26.35
C GLN A 165 -13.03 12.26 -25.19
N SER A 166 -13.39 11.20 -24.47
CA SER A 166 -14.37 11.29 -23.38
C SER A 166 -13.73 11.71 -22.07
N LYS A 167 -12.43 11.39 -21.87
CA LYS A 167 -11.73 11.47 -20.59
C LYS A 167 -12.40 10.70 -19.43
N MET A 168 -13.46 9.99 -19.73
CA MET A 168 -14.22 9.23 -18.73
C MET A 168 -13.89 7.74 -18.75
N GLN A 169 -13.31 7.25 -19.84
CA GLN A 169 -12.83 5.88 -19.93
C GLN A 169 -11.31 5.83 -19.73
N PHE A 170 -10.86 4.79 -19.07
CA PHE A 170 -9.44 4.57 -18.88
C PHE A 170 -9.09 3.09 -18.92
N ARG A 171 -7.84 2.84 -19.20
CA ARG A 171 -7.20 1.54 -19.09
C ARG A 171 -6.04 1.65 -18.11
N VAL A 172 -6.03 0.79 -17.11
CA VAL A 172 -4.89 0.62 -16.23
C VAL A 172 -4.27 -0.75 -16.43
N THR A 173 -2.97 -0.79 -16.62
CA THR A 173 -2.20 -2.04 -16.70
C THR A 173 -1.11 -1.98 -15.64
N VAL A 174 -1.08 -2.98 -14.77
CA VAL A 174 -0.05 -3.12 -13.73
C VAL A 174 0.74 -4.39 -13.96
N ALA A 175 2.05 -4.30 -13.82
CA ALA A 175 2.98 -5.40 -14.04
C ALA A 175 4.03 -5.43 -12.93
N SER A 176 4.29 -6.61 -12.38
CA SER A 176 5.36 -6.88 -11.42
C SER A 176 5.80 -8.33 -11.54
N GLU A 177 7.06 -8.60 -11.21
CA GLU A 177 7.56 -9.97 -11.07
C GLU A 177 6.84 -10.73 -9.94
N HIS A 178 6.23 -10.00 -9.00
CA HIS A 178 5.46 -10.54 -7.88
C HIS A 178 3.95 -10.32 -8.10
N PRO A 179 3.17 -11.36 -8.40
CA PRO A 179 1.73 -11.25 -8.68
C PRO A 179 0.92 -10.56 -7.57
N VAL A 180 1.33 -10.75 -6.31
CA VAL A 180 0.70 -10.09 -5.15
C VAL A 180 0.87 -8.57 -5.22
N ILE A 181 2.05 -8.08 -5.64
CA ILE A 181 2.28 -6.65 -5.84
C ILE A 181 1.42 -6.13 -6.99
N THR A 182 1.33 -6.89 -8.08
CA THR A 182 0.51 -6.54 -9.25
C THR A 182 -0.95 -6.32 -8.84
N SER A 183 -1.57 -7.28 -8.15
CA SER A 183 -2.96 -7.18 -7.72
C SER A 183 -3.16 -6.05 -6.70
N ALA A 184 -2.29 -5.95 -5.70
CA ALA A 184 -2.41 -4.93 -4.66
C ALA A 184 -2.28 -3.50 -5.21
N VAL A 185 -1.30 -3.25 -6.10
CA VAL A 185 -1.11 -1.92 -6.73
C VAL A 185 -2.31 -1.59 -7.62
N ARG A 186 -2.77 -2.53 -8.45
CA ARG A 186 -3.97 -2.35 -9.27
C ARG A 186 -5.19 -1.97 -8.42
N ASP A 187 -5.47 -2.74 -7.37
CA ASP A 187 -6.64 -2.53 -6.52
C ASP A 187 -6.57 -1.19 -5.78
N MET A 188 -5.37 -0.79 -5.35
CA MET A 188 -5.16 0.51 -4.70
C MET A 188 -5.36 1.68 -5.68
N ILE A 189 -4.93 1.56 -6.94
CA ILE A 189 -5.20 2.57 -7.98
C ILE A 189 -6.71 2.68 -8.21
N LEU A 190 -7.39 1.55 -8.41
CA LEU A 190 -8.83 1.53 -8.69
C LEU A 190 -9.70 2.04 -7.53
N LYS A 191 -9.24 1.92 -6.29
CA LYS A 191 -9.94 2.45 -5.10
C LYS A 191 -9.83 3.96 -4.93
N GLN A 192 -8.91 4.61 -5.64
CA GLN A 192 -8.70 6.07 -5.56
C GLN A 192 -9.47 6.84 -6.66
N LEU A 193 -10.09 6.12 -7.59
CA LEU A 193 -10.86 6.64 -8.72
C LEU A 193 -12.37 6.52 -8.47
#